data_11cf463f081b2ce0b317c4e0e2e63da8
#
_entry.id   11cf463f081b2ce0b317c4e0e2e63da8
#
_cell.length_a   1.000
_cell.length_b   1.000
_cell.length_c   1.000
_cell.angle_alpha   90.00
_cell.angle_beta   90.00
_cell.angle_gamma   90.00
#
_symmetry.space_group_name_H-M   'P 1'
#
loop_
_entity.id
_entity.type
_entity.pdbx_description
1 polymer ?
#
loop_
_entity_poly.entity_id
_entity_poly.type
_entity_poly.pdbx_seq_one_letter_code
_entity_poly.pdbx_strand_id
1 'polypeptide(L)'
;MTYTLKFPAEHAIYDGLVMEVNGRALPITSNKQGATVSTQVSPQEATTVRIAYRSHGLESWRYRLGDEVSLARDFALVVKTNFRQVDFPLNALSPTEKREIPGGWELTWRYSNLISGFQIGVTMPEKLQPGPLAGEISYFAPVSLLLFFFLIFTITTLRSIDLHPMNYFFLAAAFFAFHLLLAYLVDHIAIHLAFLICSVVSTFLVVSYLRLVVGPRFALIEAGGAQFIYLVLFSYAFFLQGFTGLAVTIGCIVTLFVVMRMTASIRWTEKFARGN
;
A
#
# COMPACT_ATOMS: atom_id res chain seq x y z
N MET A 1 -25.78 -37.81 9.02
CA MET A 1 -25.69 -36.35 8.93
C MET A 1 -24.52 -35.98 8.02
N THR A 2 -24.66 -34.95 7.21
CA THR A 2 -23.63 -34.54 6.27
C THR A 2 -23.11 -33.18 6.70
N TYR A 3 -21.79 -33.06 6.87
CA TYR A 3 -21.12 -31.80 7.20
C TYR A 3 -20.42 -31.29 5.95
N THR A 4 -20.69 -30.03 5.59
CA THR A 4 -20.11 -29.39 4.41
C THR A 4 -19.34 -28.15 4.84
N LEU A 5 -18.05 -28.09 4.46
CA LEU A 5 -17.22 -26.92 4.54
C LEU A 5 -17.17 -26.26 3.17
N LYS A 6 -17.68 -25.05 3.04
CA LYS A 6 -17.47 -24.23 1.84
C LYS A 6 -16.12 -23.50 1.99
N PHE A 7 -15.30 -23.55 0.97
CA PHE A 7 -14.03 -22.82 0.98
C PHE A 7 -14.26 -21.32 0.92
N PRO A 8 -13.65 -20.54 1.82
CA PRO A 8 -13.93 -19.11 1.97
C PRO A 8 -13.40 -18.24 0.82
N ALA A 9 -12.44 -18.73 0.03
CA ALA A 9 -11.89 -18.00 -1.12
C ALA A 9 -11.63 -18.93 -2.30
N GLU A 10 -12.10 -18.54 -3.49
CA GLU A 10 -11.97 -19.35 -4.71
C GLU A 10 -10.53 -19.43 -5.25
N HIS A 11 -9.70 -18.44 -4.95
CA HIS A 11 -8.32 -18.33 -5.45
C HIS A 11 -7.25 -18.71 -4.40
N ALA A 12 -7.67 -19.22 -3.24
CA ALA A 12 -6.74 -19.69 -2.23
C ALA A 12 -6.37 -21.17 -2.43
N ILE A 13 -5.15 -21.52 -2.03
CA ILE A 13 -4.69 -22.90 -1.97
C ILE A 13 -5.00 -23.45 -0.58
N TYR A 14 -5.68 -24.57 -0.52
CA TYR A 14 -5.99 -25.28 0.72
C TYR A 14 -5.20 -26.58 0.78
N ASP A 15 -4.47 -26.77 1.90
CA ASP A 15 -3.64 -27.95 2.13
C ASP A 15 -3.87 -28.53 3.51
N GLY A 16 -3.66 -29.84 3.65
CA GLY A 16 -3.74 -30.54 4.93
C GLY A 16 -5.13 -30.51 5.56
N LEU A 17 -6.21 -30.56 4.74
CA LEU A 17 -7.58 -30.57 5.24
C LEU A 17 -7.85 -31.85 6.01
N VAL A 18 -8.26 -31.70 7.28
CA VAL A 18 -8.66 -32.76 8.18
C VAL A 18 -10.05 -32.45 8.74
N MET A 19 -10.96 -33.40 8.68
CA MET A 19 -12.27 -33.32 9.30
C MET A 19 -12.43 -34.49 10.28
N GLU A 20 -12.68 -34.17 11.53
CA GLU A 20 -12.87 -35.13 12.61
C GLU A 20 -14.28 -34.95 13.21
N VAL A 21 -14.95 -36.05 13.47
CA VAL A 21 -16.22 -36.07 14.22
C VAL A 21 -16.03 -36.93 15.44
N ASN A 22 -16.26 -36.36 16.63
CA ASN A 22 -16.04 -37.00 17.93
C ASN A 22 -14.64 -37.63 18.07
N GLY A 23 -13.61 -36.92 17.54
CA GLY A 23 -12.21 -37.34 17.60
C GLY A 23 -11.79 -38.40 16.56
N ARG A 24 -12.69 -38.81 15.64
CA ARG A 24 -12.36 -39.73 14.56
C ARG A 24 -12.22 -38.98 13.24
N ALA A 25 -11.07 -39.13 12.59
CA ALA A 25 -10.86 -38.61 11.24
C ALA A 25 -11.70 -39.40 10.23
N LEU A 26 -12.40 -38.70 9.36
CA LEU A 26 -13.28 -39.27 8.37
C LEU A 26 -12.76 -39.00 6.95
N PRO A 27 -13.06 -39.91 5.99
CA PRO A 27 -12.69 -39.69 4.59
C PRO A 27 -13.45 -38.47 4.04
N ILE A 28 -12.69 -37.60 3.37
CA ILE A 28 -13.18 -36.33 2.84
C ILE A 28 -13.44 -36.49 1.35
N THR A 29 -14.61 -36.06 0.91
CA THR A 29 -14.90 -35.84 -0.51
C THR A 29 -14.79 -34.35 -0.78
N SER A 30 -13.85 -33.94 -1.61
CA SER A 30 -13.61 -32.50 -1.92
C SER A 30 -13.85 -32.22 -3.41
N ASN A 31 -14.32 -31.00 -3.67
CA ASN A 31 -14.42 -30.41 -5.00
C ASN A 31 -13.88 -28.96 -4.96
N LYS A 32 -13.92 -28.23 -6.09
CA LYS A 32 -13.42 -26.85 -6.16
C LYS A 32 -14.15 -25.86 -5.22
N GLN A 33 -15.34 -26.20 -4.75
CA GLN A 33 -16.21 -25.31 -3.96
C GLN A 33 -16.19 -25.63 -2.46
N GLY A 34 -15.72 -26.81 -2.06
CA GLY A 34 -15.72 -27.19 -0.67
C GLY A 34 -15.37 -28.66 -0.42
N ALA A 35 -15.49 -29.05 0.84
CA ALA A 35 -15.26 -30.40 1.32
C ALA A 35 -16.47 -30.91 2.10
N THR A 36 -16.80 -32.18 1.92
CA THR A 36 -17.97 -32.81 2.53
C THR A 36 -17.57 -34.11 3.20
N VAL A 37 -18.11 -34.30 4.41
CA VAL A 37 -18.00 -35.54 5.18
C VAL A 37 -19.39 -35.99 5.57
N SER A 38 -19.69 -37.26 5.35
CA SER A 38 -20.94 -37.88 5.76
C SER A 38 -20.68 -38.90 6.87
N THR A 39 -21.42 -38.79 7.96
CA THR A 39 -21.34 -39.73 9.11
C THR A 39 -22.69 -39.93 9.77
N GLN A 40 -22.86 -41.07 10.45
CA GLN A 40 -24.02 -41.31 11.28
C GLN A 40 -23.77 -40.73 12.66
N VAL A 41 -24.70 -39.92 13.14
CA VAL A 41 -24.66 -39.26 14.46
C VAL A 41 -25.93 -39.58 15.20
N SER A 42 -25.80 -39.94 16.48
CA SER A 42 -26.97 -40.14 17.37
C SER A 42 -27.63 -38.79 17.67
N PRO A 43 -28.94 -38.64 17.51
CA PRO A 43 -29.62 -37.36 17.74
C PRO A 43 -29.60 -36.87 19.18
N GLN A 44 -29.25 -37.75 20.14
CA GLN A 44 -29.28 -37.49 21.57
C GLN A 44 -27.92 -37.16 22.18
N GLU A 45 -26.84 -37.24 21.41
CA GLU A 45 -25.49 -37.00 21.92
C GLU A 45 -24.92 -35.71 21.32
N ALA A 46 -24.22 -34.95 22.17
CA ALA A 46 -23.46 -33.77 21.72
C ALA A 46 -22.36 -34.20 20.75
N THR A 47 -22.35 -33.65 19.58
CA THR A 47 -21.37 -33.98 18.53
C THR A 47 -20.36 -32.87 18.37
N THR A 48 -19.09 -33.24 18.49
CA THR A 48 -17.97 -32.31 18.24
C THR A 48 -17.43 -32.52 16.81
N VAL A 49 -17.43 -31.46 16.03
CA VAL A 49 -16.84 -31.46 14.70
C VAL A 49 -15.60 -30.57 14.73
N ARG A 50 -14.46 -31.14 14.33
CA ARG A 50 -13.20 -30.41 14.18
C ARG A 50 -12.81 -30.35 12.70
N ILE A 51 -12.57 -29.14 12.20
CA ILE A 51 -12.08 -28.90 10.86
C ILE A 51 -10.77 -28.14 10.97
N ALA A 52 -9.72 -28.65 10.34
CA ALA A 52 -8.44 -28.01 10.27
C ALA A 52 -7.89 -28.02 8.84
N TYR A 53 -7.31 -26.92 8.42
CA TYR A 53 -6.65 -26.79 7.12
C TYR A 53 -5.58 -25.68 7.17
N ARG A 54 -4.69 -25.69 6.19
CA ARG A 54 -3.76 -24.59 5.91
C ARG A 54 -4.22 -23.90 4.64
N SER A 55 -4.13 -22.58 4.58
CA SER A 55 -4.46 -21.81 3.38
C SER A 55 -3.34 -20.82 3.04
N HIS A 56 -3.14 -20.63 1.73
CA HIS A 56 -2.17 -19.70 1.18
C HIS A 56 -2.85 -18.81 0.14
N GLY A 57 -2.32 -17.60 -0.06
CA GLY A 57 -2.83 -16.68 -1.08
C GLY A 57 -4.06 -15.88 -0.63
N LEU A 58 -4.19 -15.59 0.67
CA LEU A 58 -5.29 -14.80 1.21
C LEU A 58 -4.82 -13.36 1.49
N GLU A 59 -5.58 -12.39 0.98
CA GLU A 59 -5.47 -10.97 1.34
C GLU A 59 -6.21 -10.67 2.63
N SER A 60 -7.31 -11.38 2.88
CA SER A 60 -8.08 -11.29 4.11
C SER A 60 -8.61 -12.66 4.51
N TRP A 61 -8.72 -12.89 5.81
CA TRP A 61 -9.40 -14.04 6.35
C TRP A 61 -10.73 -13.60 6.97
N ARG A 62 -11.82 -14.32 6.65
CA ARG A 62 -13.16 -13.99 7.14
C ARG A 62 -13.85 -15.25 7.66
N TYR A 63 -14.46 -15.12 8.83
CA TYR A 63 -15.36 -16.11 9.39
C TYR A 63 -16.81 -15.64 9.23
N ARG A 64 -17.65 -16.49 8.66
CA ARG A 64 -19.09 -16.26 8.57
C ARG A 64 -19.81 -17.36 9.36
N LEU A 65 -20.78 -16.97 10.14
CA LEU A 65 -21.80 -17.92 10.62
C LEU A 65 -22.53 -18.43 9.38
N GLY A 66 -22.82 -19.74 9.34
CA GLY A 66 -23.55 -20.34 8.21
C GLY A 66 -24.89 -19.62 7.97
N ASP A 67 -25.32 -19.57 6.72
CA ASP A 67 -26.54 -18.85 6.32
C ASP A 67 -27.81 -19.35 7.04
N GLU A 68 -27.79 -20.57 7.58
CA GLU A 68 -28.88 -21.19 8.35
C GLU A 68 -28.72 -21.05 9.88
N VAL A 69 -27.62 -20.42 10.35
CA VAL A 69 -27.34 -20.26 11.79
C VAL A 69 -27.86 -18.91 12.23
N SER A 70 -29.02 -18.91 12.88
CA SER A 70 -29.63 -17.69 13.44
C SER A 70 -29.03 -17.29 14.80
N LEU A 71 -28.45 -18.24 15.54
CA LEU A 71 -27.89 -18.02 16.87
C LEU A 71 -26.71 -18.96 17.13
N ALA A 72 -25.54 -18.41 17.48
CA ALA A 72 -24.42 -19.17 18.02
C ALA A 72 -24.31 -18.93 19.52
N ARG A 73 -24.40 -20.01 20.33
CA ARG A 73 -24.21 -19.95 21.77
C ARG A 73 -22.77 -20.27 22.12
N ASP A 74 -22.25 -19.61 23.18
CA ASP A 74 -20.90 -19.80 23.68
C ASP A 74 -19.83 -19.73 22.58
N PHE A 75 -20.00 -18.71 21.70
CA PHE A 75 -19.09 -18.49 20.59
C PHE A 75 -17.75 -17.97 21.10
N ALA A 76 -16.67 -18.64 20.71
CA ALA A 76 -15.32 -18.21 20.94
C ALA A 76 -14.48 -18.38 19.67
N LEU A 77 -13.84 -17.31 19.23
CA LEU A 77 -12.89 -17.29 18.13
C LEU A 77 -11.61 -16.62 18.61
N VAL A 78 -10.47 -17.27 18.36
CA VAL A 78 -9.16 -16.73 18.64
C VAL A 78 -8.35 -16.73 17.35
N VAL A 79 -7.86 -15.57 16.95
CA VAL A 79 -6.98 -15.40 15.81
C VAL A 79 -5.61 -14.93 16.29
N LYS A 80 -4.58 -15.71 15.98
CA LYS A 80 -3.19 -15.36 16.27
C LYS A 80 -2.50 -14.95 14.98
N THR A 81 -1.91 -13.76 14.98
CA THR A 81 -1.16 -13.25 13.83
C THR A 81 0.35 -13.31 14.12
N ASN A 82 1.15 -13.43 13.08
CA ASN A 82 2.61 -13.28 13.14
C ASN A 82 3.07 -11.94 12.53
N PHE A 83 2.17 -10.97 12.46
CA PHE A 83 2.40 -9.61 11.96
C PHE A 83 1.72 -8.58 12.89
N ARG A 84 2.28 -7.37 12.93
CA ARG A 84 1.79 -6.29 13.82
C ARG A 84 0.77 -5.38 13.16
N GLN A 85 0.83 -5.21 11.83
CA GLN A 85 -0.13 -4.41 11.07
C GLN A 85 -1.40 -5.24 10.85
N VAL A 86 -2.38 -5.06 11.72
CA VAL A 86 -3.68 -5.73 11.64
C VAL A 86 -4.74 -4.70 11.33
N ASP A 87 -5.49 -4.93 10.27
CA ASP A 87 -6.68 -4.16 9.93
C ASP A 87 -7.90 -5.08 9.85
N PHE A 88 -9.08 -4.48 9.90
CA PHE A 88 -10.34 -5.20 9.88
C PHE A 88 -11.14 -4.81 8.64
N PRO A 89 -11.69 -5.80 7.90
CA PRO A 89 -12.50 -5.52 6.73
C PRO A 89 -13.72 -4.64 7.09
N LEU A 90 -14.19 -3.85 6.14
CA LEU A 90 -15.43 -3.11 6.29
C LEU A 90 -16.57 -4.06 6.67
N ASN A 91 -17.40 -3.67 7.63
CA ASN A 91 -18.50 -4.46 8.19
C ASN A 91 -18.06 -5.74 8.93
N ALA A 92 -16.83 -5.78 9.44
CA ALA A 92 -16.39 -6.84 10.34
C ALA A 92 -16.60 -6.43 11.81
N LEU A 93 -16.89 -7.43 12.66
CA LEU A 93 -16.92 -7.25 14.11
C LEU A 93 -15.50 -7.06 14.64
N SER A 94 -15.30 -6.03 15.45
CA SER A 94 -14.04 -5.83 16.18
C SER A 94 -13.85 -6.89 17.26
N PRO A 95 -12.59 -7.28 17.60
CA PRO A 95 -12.33 -8.23 18.67
C PRO A 95 -12.79 -7.69 20.04
N THR A 96 -13.27 -8.56 20.89
CA THR A 96 -13.61 -8.23 22.30
C THR A 96 -12.37 -7.99 23.13
N GLU A 97 -11.27 -8.69 22.80
CA GLU A 97 -9.97 -8.53 23.43
C GLU A 97 -8.87 -8.51 22.38
N LYS A 98 -7.88 -7.64 22.57
CA LYS A 98 -6.69 -7.53 21.73
C LYS A 98 -5.45 -7.58 22.65
N ARG A 99 -4.64 -8.61 22.49
CA ARG A 99 -3.42 -8.83 23.28
C ARG A 99 -2.20 -8.91 22.38
N GLU A 100 -1.16 -8.17 22.69
CA GLU A 100 0.11 -8.27 21.98
C GLU A 100 0.84 -9.56 22.37
N ILE A 101 1.35 -10.27 21.35
CA ILE A 101 2.16 -11.48 21.51
C ILE A 101 3.48 -11.30 20.74
N PRO A 102 4.52 -12.10 21.01
CA PRO A 102 5.78 -12.01 20.28
C PRO A 102 5.56 -12.12 18.76
N GLY A 103 5.84 -11.03 18.05
CA GLY A 103 5.74 -10.95 16.60
C GLY A 103 4.37 -10.58 16.02
N GLY A 104 3.32 -10.43 16.84
CA GLY A 104 1.97 -10.15 16.34
C GLY A 104 0.93 -9.89 17.39
N TRP A 105 -0.30 -10.33 17.12
CA TRP A 105 -1.45 -10.13 17.98
C TRP A 105 -2.21 -11.44 18.22
N GLU A 106 -2.80 -11.56 19.42
CA GLU A 106 -3.88 -12.48 19.73
C GLU A 106 -5.17 -11.69 19.83
N LEU A 107 -6.09 -11.95 18.93
CA LEU A 107 -7.39 -11.29 18.80
C LEU A 107 -8.46 -12.28 19.22
N THR A 108 -9.30 -11.92 20.17
CA THR A 108 -10.34 -12.80 20.71
C THR A 108 -11.71 -12.18 20.50
N TRP A 109 -12.64 -12.96 19.99
CA TRP A 109 -14.06 -12.67 19.96
C TRP A 109 -14.77 -13.67 20.85
N ARG A 110 -15.47 -13.21 21.86
CA ARG A 110 -16.21 -14.06 22.80
C ARG A 110 -17.60 -13.49 23.00
N TYR A 111 -18.62 -14.30 22.71
CA TYR A 111 -20.02 -13.92 22.84
C TYR A 111 -20.82 -15.09 23.42
N SER A 112 -21.63 -14.84 24.45
CA SER A 112 -22.53 -15.85 25.02
C SER A 112 -23.64 -16.24 24.05
N ASN A 113 -24.21 -15.25 23.34
CA ASN A 113 -25.22 -15.44 22.33
C ASN A 113 -24.91 -14.50 21.16
N LEU A 114 -24.39 -15.03 20.06
CA LEU A 114 -24.08 -14.24 18.88
C LEU A 114 -25.21 -14.36 17.86
N ILE A 115 -25.93 -13.27 17.63
CA ILE A 115 -26.87 -13.10 16.52
C ILE A 115 -26.28 -11.96 15.66
N SER A 116 -25.75 -12.29 14.51
CA SER A 116 -25.11 -11.26 13.70
C SER A 116 -25.14 -11.57 12.21
N GLY A 117 -25.49 -10.58 11.41
CA GLY A 117 -25.23 -10.55 9.98
C GLY A 117 -23.82 -10.07 9.63
N PHE A 118 -23.05 -9.61 10.62
CA PHE A 118 -21.65 -9.18 10.43
C PHE A 118 -20.70 -10.37 10.42
N GLN A 119 -19.61 -10.20 9.68
CA GLN A 119 -18.53 -11.18 9.60
C GLN A 119 -17.46 -10.85 10.64
N ILE A 120 -16.71 -11.83 11.07
CA ILE A 120 -15.45 -11.62 11.78
C ILE A 120 -14.34 -11.76 10.74
N GLY A 121 -13.42 -10.79 10.67
CA GLY A 121 -12.39 -10.83 9.67
C GLY A 121 -11.13 -10.10 10.11
N VAL A 122 -10.01 -10.53 9.51
CA VAL A 122 -8.69 -9.91 9.65
C VAL A 122 -8.12 -9.70 8.25
N THR A 123 -7.72 -8.48 7.95
CA THR A 123 -6.98 -8.15 6.73
C THR A 123 -5.50 -8.37 6.99
N MET A 124 -4.86 -9.09 6.11
CA MET A 124 -3.41 -9.35 6.19
C MET A 124 -2.65 -8.17 5.61
N PRO A 125 -1.44 -7.86 6.13
CA PRO A 125 -0.61 -6.82 5.55
C PRO A 125 -0.26 -7.21 4.11
N GLU A 126 -0.50 -6.29 3.20
CA GLU A 126 -0.07 -6.47 1.82
C GLU A 126 1.46 -6.50 1.77
N LYS A 127 2.02 -7.52 1.14
CA LYS A 127 3.44 -7.49 0.78
C LYS A 127 3.63 -6.42 -0.28
N LEU A 128 4.57 -5.50 -0.04
CA LEU A 128 5.03 -4.56 -1.04
C LEU A 128 5.32 -5.33 -2.35
N GLN A 129 4.46 -5.13 -3.35
CA GLN A 129 4.68 -5.68 -4.68
C GLN A 129 5.45 -4.64 -5.51
N PRO A 130 6.70 -4.95 -5.91
CA PRO A 130 7.56 -3.95 -6.55
C PRO A 130 6.98 -3.36 -7.84
N GLY A 131 6.41 -4.18 -8.71
CA GLY A 131 5.83 -3.73 -9.98
C GLY A 131 4.64 -2.77 -9.82
N PRO A 132 3.55 -3.14 -9.12
CA PRO A 132 2.44 -2.24 -8.83
C PRO A 132 2.88 -0.93 -8.16
N LEU A 133 3.78 -0.98 -7.18
CA LEU A 133 4.27 0.23 -6.50
C LEU A 133 5.04 1.15 -7.46
N ALA A 134 5.91 0.60 -8.30
CA ALA A 134 6.59 1.39 -9.34
C ALA A 134 5.59 2.00 -10.35
N GLY A 135 4.51 1.28 -10.65
CA GLY A 135 3.39 1.77 -11.46
C GLY A 135 2.69 2.97 -10.81
N GLU A 136 2.33 2.89 -9.54
CA GLU A 136 1.71 3.98 -8.79
C GLU A 136 2.61 5.22 -8.72
N ILE A 137 3.88 5.05 -8.38
CA ILE A 137 4.87 6.13 -8.37
C ILE A 137 4.93 6.81 -9.73
N SER A 138 4.94 6.04 -10.82
CA SER A 138 5.01 6.57 -12.18
C SER A 138 3.72 7.24 -12.63
N TYR A 139 2.56 6.78 -12.16
CA TYR A 139 1.26 7.39 -12.44
C TYR A 139 1.17 8.83 -11.91
N PHE A 140 1.74 9.08 -10.73
CA PHE A 140 1.76 10.41 -10.12
C PHE A 140 2.95 11.29 -10.54
N ALA A 141 3.85 10.79 -11.41
CA ALA A 141 4.98 11.54 -11.94
C ALA A 141 4.64 12.91 -12.55
N PRO A 142 3.53 13.06 -13.34
CA PRO A 142 3.17 14.36 -13.90
C PRO A 142 2.89 15.44 -12.83
N VAL A 143 2.30 15.04 -11.70
CA VAL A 143 2.00 15.97 -10.58
C VAL A 143 3.30 16.46 -9.95
N SER A 144 4.20 15.56 -9.63
CA SER A 144 5.49 15.91 -9.01
C SER A 144 6.39 16.71 -9.97
N LEU A 145 6.39 16.39 -11.27
CA LEU A 145 7.09 17.16 -12.29
C LEU A 145 6.54 18.60 -12.42
N LEU A 146 5.21 18.75 -12.39
CA LEU A 146 4.58 20.07 -12.41
C LEU A 146 5.04 20.93 -11.24
N LEU A 147 5.05 20.37 -10.01
CA LEU A 147 5.50 21.06 -8.81
C LEU A 147 7.00 21.40 -8.89
N PHE A 148 7.81 20.48 -9.39
CA PHE A 148 9.25 20.71 -9.65
C PHE A 148 9.45 21.87 -10.62
N PHE A 149 8.77 21.86 -11.77
CA PHE A 149 8.86 22.95 -12.74
C PHE A 149 8.36 24.28 -12.21
N PHE A 150 7.27 24.25 -11.44
CA PHE A 150 6.70 25.46 -10.86
C PHE A 150 7.71 26.11 -9.86
N LEU A 151 8.40 25.29 -9.06
CA LEU A 151 9.43 25.81 -8.17
C LEU A 151 10.66 26.34 -8.94
N ILE A 152 11.17 25.58 -9.92
CA ILE A 152 12.32 26.02 -10.75
C ILE A 152 11.98 27.31 -11.49
N PHE A 153 10.80 27.39 -12.12
CA PHE A 153 10.33 28.61 -12.78
C PHE A 153 10.25 29.80 -11.85
N THR A 154 9.72 29.61 -10.64
CA THR A 154 9.64 30.64 -9.62
C THR A 154 11.02 31.14 -9.22
N ILE A 155 11.96 30.23 -8.92
CA ILE A 155 13.33 30.60 -8.51
C ILE A 155 14.07 31.31 -9.64
N THR A 156 13.98 30.82 -10.87
CA THR A 156 14.66 31.42 -12.03
C THR A 156 14.10 32.80 -12.34
N THR A 157 12.78 33.00 -12.25
CA THR A 157 12.12 34.30 -12.42
C THR A 157 12.56 35.30 -11.34
N LEU A 158 12.61 34.87 -10.07
CA LEU A 158 13.07 35.72 -8.96
C LEU A 158 14.52 36.15 -9.11
N ARG A 159 15.38 35.24 -9.55
CA ARG A 159 16.82 35.50 -9.71
C ARG A 159 17.19 36.07 -11.07
N SER A 160 16.21 36.29 -11.96
CA SER A 160 16.44 36.75 -13.34
C SER A 160 17.43 35.84 -14.11
N ILE A 161 17.30 34.52 -13.88
CA ILE A 161 18.04 33.50 -14.60
C ILE A 161 17.21 33.14 -15.85
N ASP A 162 17.80 33.31 -17.02
CA ASP A 162 17.13 32.97 -18.28
C ASP A 162 17.36 31.50 -18.62
N LEU A 163 16.29 30.69 -18.55
CA LEU A 163 16.29 29.29 -18.94
C LEU A 163 15.43 29.12 -20.20
N HIS A 164 16.10 28.71 -21.28
CA HIS A 164 15.38 28.40 -22.52
C HIS A 164 14.41 27.22 -22.36
N PRO A 165 13.23 27.20 -23.01
CA PRO A 165 12.28 26.09 -22.95
C PRO A 165 12.89 24.70 -23.17
N MET A 166 13.92 24.60 -24.04
CA MET A 166 14.64 23.34 -24.26
C MET A 166 15.33 22.81 -23.00
N ASN A 167 15.73 23.69 -22.07
CA ASN A 167 16.33 23.26 -20.80
C ASN A 167 15.28 22.53 -19.93
N TYR A 168 14.04 23.01 -19.94
CA TYR A 168 12.93 22.33 -19.22
C TYR A 168 12.63 20.97 -19.83
N PHE A 169 12.75 20.82 -21.17
CA PHE A 169 12.62 19.52 -21.81
C PHE A 169 13.67 18.52 -21.32
N PHE A 170 14.95 18.91 -21.23
CA PHE A 170 16.00 18.04 -20.73
C PHE A 170 15.83 17.74 -19.21
N LEU A 171 15.33 18.69 -18.44
CA LEU A 171 14.97 18.46 -17.05
C LEU A 171 13.84 17.43 -16.92
N ALA A 172 12.79 17.53 -17.76
CA ALA A 172 11.73 16.54 -17.82
C ALA A 172 12.26 15.16 -18.19
N ALA A 173 13.12 15.08 -19.20
CA ALA A 173 13.72 13.82 -19.64
C ALA A 173 14.54 13.17 -18.51
N ALA A 174 15.36 13.95 -17.80
CA ALA A 174 16.13 13.47 -16.65
C ALA A 174 15.23 13.06 -15.47
N PHE A 175 14.11 13.76 -15.28
CA PHE A 175 13.10 13.42 -14.28
C PHE A 175 12.41 12.08 -14.60
N PHE A 176 11.97 11.91 -15.84
CA PHE A 176 11.34 10.66 -16.28
C PHE A 176 12.31 9.48 -16.39
N ALA A 177 13.62 9.74 -16.53
CA ALA A 177 14.62 8.68 -16.48
C ALA A 177 14.58 7.89 -15.16
N PHE A 178 14.22 8.55 -14.04
CA PHE A 178 13.98 7.87 -12.76
C PHE A 178 12.85 6.83 -12.89
N HIS A 179 11.70 7.23 -13.42
CA HIS A 179 10.51 6.37 -13.51
C HIS A 179 10.73 5.21 -14.49
N LEU A 180 11.37 5.50 -15.62
CA LEU A 180 11.69 4.47 -16.61
C LEU A 180 12.68 3.46 -16.04
N LEU A 181 13.76 3.93 -15.41
CA LEU A 181 14.76 3.05 -14.81
C LEU A 181 14.15 2.25 -13.65
N LEU A 182 13.31 2.87 -12.82
CA LEU A 182 12.63 2.20 -11.72
C LEU A 182 11.74 1.06 -12.24
N ALA A 183 10.93 1.30 -13.28
CA ALA A 183 10.03 0.31 -13.84
C ALA A 183 10.74 -0.97 -14.32
N TYR A 184 11.96 -0.84 -14.84
CA TYR A 184 12.75 -2.00 -15.27
C TYR A 184 13.62 -2.60 -14.17
N LEU A 185 14.11 -1.78 -13.24
CA LEU A 185 15.07 -2.22 -12.25
C LEU A 185 14.41 -3.02 -11.10
N VAL A 186 13.14 -2.76 -10.81
CA VAL A 186 12.38 -3.46 -9.76
C VAL A 186 12.19 -4.95 -10.02
N ASP A 187 12.32 -5.39 -11.26
CA ASP A 187 12.23 -6.81 -11.64
C ASP A 187 13.54 -7.57 -11.34
N HIS A 188 14.65 -6.85 -11.14
CA HIS A 188 15.98 -7.44 -11.00
C HIS A 188 16.58 -7.33 -9.61
N ILE A 189 16.23 -6.28 -8.85
CA ILE A 189 16.78 -6.00 -7.51
C ILE A 189 15.71 -5.56 -6.53
N ALA A 190 16.05 -5.56 -5.23
CA ALA A 190 15.14 -5.09 -4.18
C ALA A 190 14.69 -3.63 -4.45
N ILE A 191 13.39 -3.37 -4.30
CA ILE A 191 12.77 -2.08 -4.66
C ILE A 191 13.41 -0.87 -3.99
N HIS A 192 13.85 -0.99 -2.73
CA HIS A 192 14.53 0.10 -2.03
C HIS A 192 15.88 0.44 -2.66
N LEU A 193 16.62 -0.59 -3.11
CA LEU A 193 17.90 -0.40 -3.79
C LEU A 193 17.68 0.17 -5.19
N ALA A 194 16.69 -0.33 -5.93
CA ALA A 194 16.27 0.21 -7.21
C ALA A 194 15.93 1.70 -7.10
N PHE A 195 15.10 2.06 -6.11
CA PHE A 195 14.71 3.42 -5.83
C PHE A 195 15.91 4.34 -5.54
N LEU A 196 16.85 3.88 -4.73
CA LEU A 196 18.07 4.64 -4.41
C LEU A 196 18.91 4.89 -5.66
N ILE A 197 19.17 3.86 -6.47
CA ILE A 197 19.94 3.97 -7.72
C ILE A 197 19.27 4.96 -8.67
N CYS A 198 17.95 4.83 -8.89
CA CYS A 198 17.19 5.71 -9.77
C CYS A 198 17.23 7.16 -9.29
N SER A 199 17.12 7.40 -7.98
CA SER A 199 17.20 8.72 -7.35
C SER A 199 18.56 9.38 -7.60
N VAL A 200 19.64 8.63 -7.41
CA VAL A 200 21.01 9.11 -7.65
C VAL A 200 21.24 9.43 -9.12
N VAL A 201 20.84 8.52 -10.02
CA VAL A 201 21.01 8.71 -11.47
C VAL A 201 20.26 9.95 -11.97
N SER A 202 18.97 10.08 -11.62
CA SER A 202 18.16 11.22 -12.06
C SER A 202 18.66 12.55 -11.49
N THR A 203 19.01 12.58 -10.20
CA THR A 203 19.59 13.80 -9.58
C THR A 203 20.93 14.16 -10.21
N PHE A 204 21.79 13.18 -10.48
CA PHE A 204 23.04 13.40 -11.17
C PHE A 204 22.83 14.00 -12.59
N LEU A 205 21.87 13.50 -13.35
CA LEU A 205 21.55 14.03 -14.68
C LEU A 205 21.12 15.50 -14.61
N VAL A 206 20.20 15.86 -13.70
CA VAL A 206 19.73 17.24 -13.55
C VAL A 206 20.85 18.17 -13.09
N VAL A 207 21.60 17.77 -12.07
CA VAL A 207 22.68 18.60 -11.53
C VAL A 207 23.82 18.78 -12.52
N SER A 208 24.23 17.71 -13.21
CA SER A 208 25.31 17.79 -14.20
C SER A 208 24.94 18.69 -15.37
N TYR A 209 23.69 18.59 -15.85
CA TYR A 209 23.19 19.44 -16.93
C TYR A 209 23.11 20.92 -16.52
N LEU A 210 22.42 21.23 -15.42
CA LEU A 210 22.25 22.61 -14.97
C LEU A 210 23.55 23.27 -14.48
N ARG A 211 24.53 22.49 -14.06
CA ARG A 211 25.86 22.99 -13.74
C ARG A 211 26.50 23.66 -14.99
N LEU A 212 26.29 23.11 -16.17
CA LEU A 212 26.81 23.65 -17.42
C LEU A 212 26.01 24.84 -17.92
N VAL A 213 24.68 24.85 -17.71
CA VAL A 213 23.77 25.88 -18.24
C VAL A 213 23.74 27.12 -17.36
N VAL A 214 23.66 26.96 -16.03
CA VAL A 214 23.45 28.07 -15.09
C VAL A 214 24.64 28.26 -14.15
N GLY A 215 25.23 27.15 -13.70
CA GLY A 215 26.35 27.16 -12.78
C GLY A 215 26.20 26.21 -11.58
N PRO A 216 27.32 25.94 -10.89
CA PRO A 216 27.36 24.85 -9.91
C PRO A 216 26.50 25.09 -8.67
N ARG A 217 26.39 26.32 -8.18
CA ARG A 217 25.64 26.65 -6.98
C ARG A 217 24.15 26.47 -7.18
N PHE A 218 23.61 26.98 -8.28
CA PHE A 218 22.20 26.81 -8.64
C PHE A 218 21.86 25.32 -8.87
N ALA A 219 22.73 24.62 -9.61
CA ALA A 219 22.51 23.21 -9.92
C ALA A 219 22.47 22.32 -8.68
N LEU A 220 23.37 22.52 -7.71
CA LEU A 220 23.45 21.67 -6.51
C LEU A 220 22.40 22.03 -5.47
N ILE A 221 22.23 23.31 -5.16
CA ILE A 221 21.38 23.72 -4.03
C ILE A 221 19.93 23.84 -4.46
N GLU A 222 19.64 24.66 -5.48
CA GLU A 222 18.26 24.95 -5.86
C GLU A 222 17.66 23.82 -6.68
N ALA A 223 18.31 23.43 -7.76
CA ALA A 223 17.77 22.40 -8.64
C ALA A 223 17.90 21.00 -8.04
N GLY A 224 19.05 20.66 -7.47
CA GLY A 224 19.25 19.39 -6.76
C GLY A 224 18.33 19.24 -5.55
N GLY A 225 18.13 20.30 -4.77
CA GLY A 225 17.18 20.35 -3.67
C GLY A 225 15.73 20.18 -4.13
N ALA A 226 15.32 20.89 -5.18
CA ALA A 226 14.00 20.73 -5.78
C ALA A 226 13.79 19.31 -6.32
N GLN A 227 14.77 18.75 -7.00
CA GLN A 227 14.74 17.37 -7.50
C GLN A 227 14.60 16.36 -6.35
N PHE A 228 15.36 16.55 -5.28
CA PHE A 228 15.27 15.69 -4.10
C PHE A 228 13.88 15.75 -3.45
N ILE A 229 13.30 16.93 -3.29
CA ILE A 229 11.97 17.10 -2.69
C ILE A 229 10.89 16.50 -3.59
N TYR A 230 10.83 16.91 -4.86
CA TYR A 230 9.70 16.59 -5.73
C TYR A 230 9.83 15.26 -6.48
N LEU A 231 11.04 14.73 -6.64
CA LEU A 231 11.19 13.38 -7.16
C LEU A 231 11.37 12.36 -6.03
N VAL A 232 12.39 12.56 -5.17
CA VAL A 232 12.76 11.53 -4.22
C VAL A 232 11.78 11.44 -3.06
N LEU A 233 11.55 12.54 -2.31
CA LEU A 233 10.65 12.51 -1.15
C LEU A 233 9.19 12.30 -1.57
N PHE A 234 8.74 12.93 -2.65
CA PHE A 234 7.39 12.74 -3.18
C PHE A 234 7.14 11.28 -3.57
N SER A 235 8.06 10.68 -4.33
CA SER A 235 7.95 9.26 -4.72
C SER A 235 8.12 8.31 -3.53
N TYR A 236 8.93 8.68 -2.54
CA TYR A 236 9.08 7.87 -1.33
C TYR A 236 7.81 7.82 -0.47
N ALA A 237 6.94 8.82 -0.56
CA ALA A 237 5.65 8.82 0.13
C ALA A 237 4.77 7.60 -0.21
N PHE A 238 4.96 7.00 -1.39
CA PHE A 238 4.23 5.80 -1.81
C PHE A 238 4.65 4.52 -1.06
N PHE A 239 5.80 4.52 -0.39
CA PHE A 239 6.21 3.44 0.52
C PHE A 239 5.49 3.51 1.87
N LEU A 240 4.85 4.64 2.20
CA LEU A 240 4.10 4.83 3.44
C LEU A 240 2.66 4.34 3.26
N GLN A 241 2.47 3.02 3.29
CA GLN A 241 1.15 2.39 3.12
C GLN A 241 0.11 3.00 4.08
N GLY A 242 -1.06 3.36 3.54
CA GLY A 242 -2.14 3.99 4.28
C GLY A 242 -1.99 5.50 4.52
N PHE A 243 -0.80 6.08 4.35
CA PHE A 243 -0.52 7.50 4.57
C PHE A 243 -0.10 8.26 3.31
N THR A 244 -0.01 7.58 2.16
CA THR A 244 0.44 8.16 0.88
C THR A 244 -0.33 9.42 0.52
N GLY A 245 -1.67 9.36 0.52
CA GLY A 245 -2.51 10.52 0.19
C GLY A 245 -2.31 11.69 1.12
N LEU A 246 -2.18 11.43 2.43
CA LEU A 246 -1.92 12.48 3.43
C LEU A 246 -0.54 13.12 3.21
N ALA A 247 0.50 12.32 3.00
CA ALA A 247 1.87 12.81 2.78
C ALA A 247 1.96 13.68 1.51
N VAL A 248 1.35 13.23 0.40
CA VAL A 248 1.28 13.99 -0.86
C VAL A 248 0.51 15.30 -0.66
N THR A 249 -0.63 15.28 0.01
CA THR A 249 -1.45 16.47 0.27
C THR A 249 -0.69 17.50 1.11
N ILE A 250 -0.04 17.07 2.19
CA ILE A 250 0.79 17.95 3.04
C ILE A 250 1.93 18.54 2.20
N GLY A 251 2.61 17.73 1.38
CA GLY A 251 3.68 18.19 0.50
C GLY A 251 3.20 19.28 -0.48
N CYS A 252 2.03 19.11 -1.10
CA CYS A 252 1.41 20.10 -1.99
C CYS A 252 1.07 21.40 -1.25
N ILE A 253 0.47 21.32 -0.05
CA ILE A 253 0.12 22.50 0.76
C ILE A 253 1.37 23.28 1.17
N VAL A 254 2.42 22.59 1.65
CA VAL A 254 3.69 23.22 2.02
C VAL A 254 4.34 23.90 0.81
N THR A 255 4.33 23.23 -0.34
CA THR A 255 4.83 23.80 -1.59
C THR A 255 4.09 25.08 -1.95
N LEU A 256 2.76 25.03 -1.95
CA LEU A 256 1.93 26.19 -2.24
C LEU A 256 2.26 27.35 -1.29
N PHE A 257 2.32 27.08 0.01
CA PHE A 257 2.69 28.09 1.01
C PHE A 257 4.04 28.71 0.74
N VAL A 258 5.09 27.89 0.49
CA VAL A 258 6.45 28.38 0.21
C VAL A 258 6.46 29.26 -1.05
N VAL A 259 5.83 28.80 -2.14
CA VAL A 259 5.80 29.55 -3.39
C VAL A 259 4.99 30.85 -3.23
N MET A 260 3.85 30.83 -2.55
CA MET A 260 3.08 32.05 -2.24
C MET A 260 3.94 33.07 -1.46
N ARG A 261 4.71 32.62 -0.46
CA ARG A 261 5.63 33.48 0.29
C ARG A 261 6.74 34.06 -0.58
N MET A 262 7.32 33.23 -1.45
CA MET A 262 8.38 33.66 -2.38
C MET A 262 7.88 34.67 -3.40
N THR A 263 6.64 34.53 -3.87
CA THR A 263 6.06 35.34 -4.95
C THR A 263 5.26 36.54 -4.45
N ALA A 264 4.94 36.63 -3.16
CA ALA A 264 4.10 37.68 -2.58
C ALA A 264 4.61 39.12 -2.80
N SER A 265 5.94 39.28 -2.91
CA SER A 265 6.56 40.59 -3.13
C SER A 265 6.80 40.91 -4.63
N ILE A 266 6.44 40.02 -5.56
CA ILE A 266 6.72 40.21 -6.98
C ILE A 266 5.64 41.08 -7.62
N ARG A 267 6.09 42.17 -8.25
CA ARG A 267 5.25 42.96 -9.16
C ARG A 267 5.32 42.33 -10.56
N TRP A 268 4.45 41.37 -10.83
CA TRP A 268 4.45 40.59 -12.07
C TRP A 268 4.38 41.45 -13.33
N THR A 269 3.60 42.55 -13.32
CA THR A 269 3.48 43.49 -14.44
C THR A 269 4.81 44.14 -14.83
N GLU A 270 5.65 44.50 -13.86
CA GLU A 270 6.95 45.11 -14.12
C GLU A 270 8.00 44.09 -14.58
N LYS A 271 7.90 42.84 -14.12
CA LYS A 271 8.85 41.77 -14.49
C LYS A 271 8.64 41.31 -15.95
N PHE A 272 7.41 41.20 -16.40
CA PHE A 272 7.10 40.79 -17.80
C PHE A 272 7.14 41.94 -18.79
N ALA A 273 6.99 43.21 -18.38
CA ALA A 273 7.14 44.36 -19.25
C ALA A 273 8.58 44.68 -19.67
N ARG A 274 9.58 44.14 -18.98
CA ARG A 274 11.02 44.32 -19.32
C ARG A 274 11.55 43.32 -20.36
N GLY A 275 10.72 42.42 -20.84
CA GLY A 275 11.08 41.40 -21.85
C GLY A 275 10.71 41.70 -23.28
N ASN A 276 10.22 42.93 -23.59
CA ASN A 276 9.97 43.44 -24.95
C ASN A 276 10.97 44.52 -25.30
#